data_130cb4b8cb343df004cf2e7cad5c2e57
#
_entry.id   130cb4b8cb343df004cf2e7cad5c2e57
#
_cell.length_a   1.000
_cell.length_b   1.000
_cell.length_c   1.000
_cell.angle_alpha   90.00
_cell.angle_beta   90.00
_cell.angle_gamma   90.00
#
_symmetry.space_group_name_H-M   'P 1'
#
loop_
_entity.id
_entity.type
_entity.pdbx_description
1 polymer ?
#
loop_
_entity_poly.entity_id
_entity_poly.type
_entity_poly.pdbx_seq_one_letter_code
_entity_poly.pdbx_strand_id
1 'polypeptide(L)'
;VQPMVYTGMYPVENNDFALLRDALEKLKLNDAALVFEPESSAALGFGFRCGFLGLLHMEIVQARLEREYGMEIITTAPSVIYKVRKTDGSEMSVDNPSDLPGTAEIDEIAEPIVRLTVLTPSEYIGAVMSLAIDRRGIYKDMSFLSPQRVNMKFEMPLAEILYDFFDKLKSKTRGYASMDYELLEYRPARLVKLDVLVNERPLDALSSIVHMESAQNRGRILVQKLRKIIPRQMFDVPVQAAVGSKVIARETVKALRKDVLAKCYGGDISRKRKLLEKQKEGKKRMKQVGAVEIPQEAFMAVLSAEEDEE
;
A
#
# COMPACT_ATOMS: atom_id res chain seq x y z
N VAL A 1 1.22 18.92 18.05
CA VAL A 1 2.01 17.84 17.47
C VAL A 1 1.51 17.65 16.03
N GLN A 2 2.41 17.63 15.05
CA GLN A 2 2.02 17.47 13.65
C GLN A 2 1.87 15.97 13.31
N PRO A 3 0.87 15.58 12.50
CA PRO A 3 0.73 14.23 12.00
C PRO A 3 1.95 13.80 11.19
N MET A 4 2.30 12.52 11.29
CA MET A 4 3.43 11.92 10.57
C MET A 4 2.99 10.85 9.57
N VAL A 5 1.80 10.28 9.78
CA VAL A 5 1.25 9.20 8.96
C VAL A 5 -0.09 9.63 8.40
N TYR A 6 -0.30 9.42 7.11
CA TYR A 6 -1.52 9.79 6.42
C TYR A 6 -2.13 8.59 5.70
N THR A 7 -3.45 8.47 5.74
CA THR A 7 -4.19 7.47 4.95
C THR A 7 -5.53 8.02 4.48
N GLY A 8 -6.00 7.55 3.34
CA GLY A 8 -7.37 7.79 2.89
C GLY A 8 -8.33 6.87 3.65
N MET A 9 -9.41 7.42 4.18
CA MET A 9 -10.51 6.68 4.82
C MET A 9 -11.78 6.87 4.02
N TYR A 10 -12.35 5.78 3.54
CA TYR A 10 -13.53 5.78 2.67
C TYR A 10 -14.61 4.89 3.27
N PRO A 11 -15.87 5.32 3.27
CA PRO A 11 -16.97 4.43 3.69
C PRO A 11 -17.17 3.34 2.62
N VAL A 12 -17.53 2.14 3.05
CA VAL A 12 -17.87 1.04 2.13
C VAL A 12 -19.08 1.43 1.27
N GLU A 13 -20.08 2.04 1.88
CA GLU A 13 -21.24 2.56 1.20
C GLU A 13 -21.08 4.07 0.90
N ASN A 14 -21.13 4.47 -0.36
CA ASN A 14 -20.94 5.87 -0.76
C ASN A 14 -21.92 6.86 -0.08
N ASN A 15 -23.09 6.38 0.32
CA ASN A 15 -24.10 7.19 1.02
C ASN A 15 -23.66 7.56 2.45
N ASP A 16 -22.70 6.88 3.02
CA ASP A 16 -22.23 7.08 4.39
C ASP A 16 -21.13 8.15 4.53
N PHE A 17 -20.79 8.85 3.44
CA PHE A 17 -19.80 9.94 3.46
C PHE A 17 -20.14 11.02 4.50
N ALA A 18 -21.40 11.45 4.59
CA ALA A 18 -21.82 12.45 5.57
C ALA A 18 -21.72 11.92 7.01
N LEU A 19 -22.04 10.63 7.23
CA LEU A 19 -21.90 9.98 8.54
C LEU A 19 -20.42 9.86 8.94
N LEU A 20 -19.53 9.53 7.99
CA LEU A 20 -18.10 9.48 8.24
C LEU A 20 -17.55 10.85 8.63
N ARG A 21 -17.97 11.92 7.95
CA ARG A 21 -17.59 13.28 8.31
C ARG A 21 -18.00 13.62 9.74
N ASP A 22 -19.27 13.38 10.08
CA ASP A 22 -19.81 13.70 11.40
C ASP A 22 -19.10 12.88 12.51
N ALA A 23 -18.74 11.62 12.23
CA ALA A 23 -17.98 10.78 13.15
C ALA A 23 -16.56 11.31 13.36
N LEU A 24 -15.85 11.68 12.28
CA LEU A 24 -14.50 12.26 12.35
C LEU A 24 -14.50 13.62 13.08
N GLU A 25 -15.50 14.48 12.86
CA GLU A 25 -15.67 15.74 13.58
C GLU A 25 -15.85 15.52 15.09
N LYS A 26 -16.66 14.54 15.49
CA LYS A 26 -16.85 14.16 16.89
C LYS A 26 -15.58 13.58 17.51
N LEU A 27 -14.86 12.72 16.79
CA LEU A 27 -13.58 12.17 17.26
C LEU A 27 -12.55 13.29 17.48
N LYS A 28 -12.47 14.25 16.55
CA LYS A 28 -11.54 15.40 16.63
C LYS A 28 -11.77 16.28 17.87
N LEU A 29 -12.99 16.35 18.40
CA LEU A 29 -13.27 17.08 19.64
C LEU A 29 -12.50 16.53 20.84
N ASN A 30 -12.23 15.22 20.86
CA ASN A 30 -11.51 14.53 21.91
C ASN A 30 -10.06 14.19 21.54
N ASP A 31 -9.69 14.40 20.27
CA ASP A 31 -8.39 14.04 19.72
C ASP A 31 -7.86 15.19 18.86
N ALA A 32 -7.18 16.13 19.50
CA ALA A 32 -6.62 17.30 18.84
C ALA A 32 -5.52 16.97 17.81
N ALA A 33 -4.98 15.75 17.83
CA ALA A 33 -3.94 15.30 16.91
C ALA A 33 -4.53 14.76 15.58
N LEU A 34 -5.82 14.38 15.56
CA LEU A 34 -6.49 13.95 14.37
C LEU A 34 -6.75 15.13 13.44
N VAL A 35 -6.17 15.09 12.26
CA VAL A 35 -6.48 16.01 11.14
C VAL A 35 -7.12 15.23 10.01
N PHE A 36 -8.08 15.85 9.34
CA PHE A 36 -8.70 15.26 8.17
C PHE A 36 -9.19 16.34 7.22
N GLU A 37 -9.19 16.02 5.95
CA GLU A 37 -9.71 16.85 4.86
C GLU A 37 -10.42 15.98 3.82
N PRO A 38 -11.43 16.53 3.10
CA PRO A 38 -12.12 15.78 2.07
C PRO A 38 -11.15 15.32 0.97
N GLU A 39 -11.32 14.08 0.54
CA GLU A 39 -10.56 13.48 -0.56
C GLU A 39 -11.50 12.69 -1.46
N SER A 40 -11.13 12.54 -2.72
CA SER A 40 -11.85 11.68 -3.66
C SER A 40 -10.89 10.75 -4.37
N SER A 41 -11.32 9.50 -4.53
CA SER A 41 -10.62 8.47 -5.28
C SER A 41 -11.49 8.01 -6.44
N ALA A 42 -10.88 7.82 -7.60
CA ALA A 42 -11.60 7.27 -8.76
C ALA A 42 -12.10 5.84 -8.50
N ALA A 43 -11.41 5.09 -7.64
CA ALA A 43 -11.76 3.72 -7.28
C ALA A 43 -12.75 3.62 -6.11
N LEU A 44 -12.61 4.49 -5.08
CA LEU A 44 -13.31 4.38 -3.81
C LEU A 44 -14.39 5.47 -3.59
N GLY A 45 -14.48 6.45 -4.48
CA GLY A 45 -15.44 7.55 -4.36
C GLY A 45 -14.99 8.63 -3.38
N PHE A 46 -15.92 9.19 -2.61
CA PHE A 46 -15.64 10.26 -1.66
C PHE A 46 -15.24 9.72 -0.28
N GLY A 47 -14.22 10.30 0.31
CA GLY A 47 -13.70 9.96 1.62
C GLY A 47 -12.93 11.13 2.24
N PHE A 48 -12.04 10.81 3.15
CA PHE A 48 -11.21 11.79 3.85
C PHE A 48 -9.75 11.34 3.88
N ARG A 49 -8.85 12.27 3.60
CA ARG A 49 -7.43 12.13 3.90
C ARG A 49 -7.22 12.46 5.37
N CYS A 50 -6.81 11.46 6.16
CA CYS A 50 -6.65 11.58 7.59
C CYS A 50 -5.18 11.51 7.98
N GLY A 51 -4.76 12.39 8.89
CA GLY A 51 -3.41 12.46 9.42
C GLY A 51 -3.37 12.02 10.89
N PHE A 52 -2.36 11.21 11.23
CA PHE A 52 -2.20 10.54 12.51
C PHE A 52 -0.78 10.74 13.07
N LEU A 53 -0.61 10.63 14.37
CA LEU A 53 0.71 10.68 15.04
C LEU A 53 1.58 9.46 14.68
N GLY A 54 0.96 8.34 14.34
CA GLY A 54 1.61 7.10 13.99
C GLY A 54 0.58 6.00 13.74
N LEU A 55 1.04 4.77 13.47
CA LEU A 55 0.17 3.63 13.13
C LEU A 55 -0.82 3.28 14.23
N LEU A 56 -0.36 3.23 15.49
CA LEU A 56 -1.24 2.90 16.63
C LEU A 56 -2.39 3.92 16.76
N HIS A 57 -2.09 5.20 16.55
CA HIS A 57 -3.13 6.24 16.56
C HIS A 57 -4.17 6.00 15.43
N MET A 58 -3.70 5.66 14.23
CA MET A 58 -4.56 5.31 13.09
C MET A 58 -5.47 4.11 13.43
N GLU A 59 -4.91 3.04 13.98
CA GLU A 59 -5.66 1.84 14.37
C GLU A 59 -6.71 2.12 15.45
N ILE A 60 -6.38 2.96 16.44
CA ILE A 60 -7.33 3.37 17.48
C ILE A 60 -8.49 4.16 16.88
N VAL A 61 -8.21 5.12 16.00
CA VAL A 61 -9.27 5.91 15.34
C VAL A 61 -10.15 5.02 14.47
N GLN A 62 -9.56 4.11 13.70
CA GLN A 62 -10.31 3.14 12.89
C GLN A 62 -11.19 2.25 13.77
N ALA A 63 -10.64 1.66 14.84
CA ALA A 63 -11.42 0.82 15.76
C ALA A 63 -12.56 1.61 16.45
N ARG A 64 -12.38 2.89 16.72
CA ARG A 64 -13.43 3.75 17.28
C ARG A 64 -14.53 4.03 16.26
N LEU A 65 -14.19 4.31 14.99
CA LEU A 65 -15.17 4.49 13.92
C LEU A 65 -16.02 3.23 13.74
N GLU A 66 -15.42 2.06 13.76
CA GLU A 66 -16.11 0.77 13.65
C GLU A 66 -17.01 0.48 14.88
N ARG A 67 -16.48 0.65 16.10
CA ARG A 67 -17.18 0.23 17.34
C ARG A 67 -18.16 1.26 17.87
N GLU A 68 -17.81 2.55 17.83
CA GLU A 68 -18.64 3.62 18.40
C GLU A 68 -19.69 4.13 17.41
N TYR A 69 -19.38 4.11 16.10
CA TYR A 69 -20.22 4.65 15.05
C TYR A 69 -20.80 3.57 14.13
N GLY A 70 -20.38 2.31 14.28
CA GLY A 70 -20.88 1.19 13.46
C GLY A 70 -20.54 1.32 11.98
N MET A 71 -19.44 1.98 11.63
CA MET A 71 -19.07 2.27 10.25
C MET A 71 -18.06 1.24 9.75
N GLU A 72 -18.33 0.66 8.58
CA GLU A 72 -17.34 -0.11 7.83
C GLU A 72 -16.56 0.84 6.94
N ILE A 73 -15.22 0.81 7.09
CA ILE A 73 -14.31 1.75 6.43
C ILE A 73 -13.26 1.01 5.63
N ILE A 74 -12.99 1.49 4.42
CA ILE A 74 -11.82 1.10 3.63
C ILE A 74 -10.72 2.12 3.90
N THR A 75 -9.55 1.63 4.33
CA THR A 75 -8.35 2.46 4.48
C THR A 75 -7.38 2.17 3.34
N THR A 76 -6.78 3.22 2.79
CA THR A 76 -5.67 3.07 1.84
C THR A 76 -4.37 2.81 2.59
N ALA A 77 -3.32 2.40 1.88
CA ALA A 77 -2.01 2.24 2.48
C ALA A 77 -1.54 3.54 3.15
N PRO A 78 -1.03 3.48 4.41
CA PRO A 78 -0.50 4.66 5.06
C PRO A 78 0.72 5.18 4.31
N SER A 79 0.82 6.50 4.24
CA SER A 79 1.91 7.24 3.61
C SER A 79 2.51 8.23 4.61
N VAL A 80 3.72 8.68 4.33
CA VAL A 80 4.38 9.76 5.05
C VAL A 80 4.29 11.05 4.24
N ILE A 81 4.62 12.19 4.84
CA ILE A 81 4.80 13.43 4.09
C ILE A 81 6.17 13.39 3.42
N TYR A 82 6.20 13.56 2.10
CA TYR A 82 7.41 13.79 1.32
C TYR A 82 7.57 15.27 1.04
N LYS A 83 8.81 15.77 1.03
CA LYS A 83 9.14 17.11 0.54
C LYS A 83 9.67 17.01 -0.87
N VAL A 84 9.00 17.69 -1.80
CA VAL A 84 9.34 17.66 -3.22
C VAL A 84 9.82 19.04 -3.62
N ARG A 85 11.06 19.10 -4.13
CA ARG A 85 11.57 20.29 -4.82
C ARG A 85 11.38 20.09 -6.32
N LYS A 86 10.72 21.05 -6.94
CA LYS A 86 10.50 21.05 -8.38
C LYS A 86 11.68 21.68 -9.14
N THR A 87 11.75 21.41 -10.44
CA THR A 87 12.77 21.97 -11.35
C THR A 87 12.70 23.50 -11.48
N ASP A 88 11.54 24.10 -11.17
CA ASP A 88 11.37 25.57 -11.09
C ASP A 88 11.84 26.17 -9.76
N GLY A 89 12.35 25.36 -8.85
CA GLY A 89 12.81 25.75 -7.51
C GLY A 89 11.71 25.84 -6.46
N SER A 90 10.45 25.64 -6.81
CA SER A 90 9.35 25.60 -5.82
C SER A 90 9.40 24.32 -4.98
N GLU A 91 8.97 24.44 -3.72
CA GLU A 91 8.87 23.31 -2.80
C GLU A 91 7.40 23.02 -2.46
N MET A 92 7.07 21.73 -2.34
CA MET A 92 5.76 21.28 -1.92
C MET A 92 5.85 20.08 -0.99
N SER A 93 4.84 19.91 -0.18
CA SER A 93 4.66 18.69 0.63
C SER A 93 3.64 17.77 -0.03
N VAL A 94 3.95 16.49 -0.10
CA VAL A 94 3.10 15.47 -0.72
C VAL A 94 2.87 14.36 0.31
N ASP A 95 1.65 14.15 0.70
CA ASP A 95 1.20 13.07 1.59
C ASP A 95 0.35 12.03 0.85
N ASN A 96 -0.21 12.41 -0.30
CA ASN A 96 -0.93 11.50 -1.20
C ASN A 96 -0.06 11.19 -2.43
N PRO A 97 0.24 9.91 -2.73
CA PRO A 97 0.99 9.55 -3.93
C PRO A 97 0.40 10.06 -5.24
N SER A 98 -0.93 10.29 -5.30
CA SER A 98 -1.60 10.81 -6.49
C SER A 98 -1.24 12.27 -6.80
N ASP A 99 -0.82 13.03 -5.79
CA ASP A 99 -0.47 14.45 -5.92
C ASP A 99 1.01 14.66 -6.29
N LEU A 100 1.78 13.56 -6.43
CA LEU A 100 3.17 13.65 -6.84
C LEU A 100 3.26 14.22 -8.27
N PRO A 101 4.03 15.30 -8.50
CA PRO A 101 4.24 15.85 -9.83
C PRO A 101 4.83 14.84 -10.82
N GLY A 102 4.72 15.14 -12.11
CA GLY A 102 5.37 14.35 -13.14
C GLY A 102 6.89 14.28 -12.95
N THR A 103 7.50 13.16 -13.31
CA THR A 103 8.94 12.91 -13.09
C THR A 103 9.85 14.01 -13.70
N ALA A 104 9.42 14.65 -14.80
CA ALA A 104 10.15 15.73 -15.44
C ALA A 104 10.10 17.07 -14.67
N GLU A 105 9.14 17.22 -13.76
CA GLU A 105 8.97 18.42 -12.94
C GLU A 105 9.69 18.33 -11.60
N ILE A 106 10.18 17.13 -11.24
CA ILE A 106 10.81 16.85 -9.95
C ILE A 106 12.33 16.98 -10.08
N ASP A 107 12.93 17.85 -9.25
CA ASP A 107 14.38 17.93 -9.06
C ASP A 107 14.82 16.97 -7.96
N GLU A 108 14.13 16.99 -6.80
CA GLU A 108 14.49 16.18 -5.63
C GLU A 108 13.26 15.81 -4.81
N ILE A 109 13.28 14.59 -4.26
CA ILE A 109 12.29 14.14 -3.25
C ILE A 109 13.05 13.79 -1.97
N ALA A 110 12.64 14.39 -0.85
CA ALA A 110 13.15 14.08 0.47
C ALA A 110 12.09 13.35 1.30
N GLU A 111 12.54 12.30 1.98
CA GLU A 111 11.72 11.47 2.87
C GLU A 111 12.06 11.73 4.34
N PRO A 112 11.10 11.56 5.27
CA PRO A 112 11.36 11.70 6.70
C PRO A 112 12.19 10.52 7.19
N ILE A 113 13.30 10.84 7.85
CA ILE A 113 14.19 9.90 8.52
C ILE A 113 13.91 9.94 10.01
N VAL A 114 13.78 8.78 10.62
CA VAL A 114 13.58 8.63 12.06
C VAL A 114 14.74 7.95 12.71
N ARG A 115 14.95 8.26 14.00
CA ARG A 115 15.76 7.45 14.89
C ARG A 115 14.89 6.35 15.45
N LEU A 116 15.13 5.13 15.01
CA LEU A 116 14.51 3.92 15.54
C LEU A 116 15.34 3.40 16.72
N THR A 117 14.69 3.20 17.85
CA THR A 117 15.27 2.57 19.03
C THR A 117 14.58 1.23 19.26
N VAL A 118 15.34 0.13 19.25
CA VAL A 118 14.82 -1.23 19.46
C VAL A 118 15.41 -1.81 20.74
N LEU A 119 14.54 -2.16 21.69
CA LEU A 119 14.91 -2.90 22.89
C LEU A 119 14.59 -4.38 22.68
N THR A 120 15.61 -5.24 22.81
CA THR A 120 15.47 -6.68 22.55
C THR A 120 16.39 -7.52 23.45
N PRO A 121 16.08 -8.81 23.68
CA PRO A 121 17.05 -9.73 24.23
C PRO A 121 18.29 -9.88 23.33
N SER A 122 19.46 -10.08 23.93
CA SER A 122 20.75 -10.14 23.22
C SER A 122 20.82 -11.26 22.17
N GLU A 123 20.08 -12.34 22.33
CA GLU A 123 19.99 -13.45 21.36
C GLU A 123 19.39 -13.04 20.00
N TYR A 124 18.60 -11.95 19.95
CA TYR A 124 17.97 -11.48 18.71
C TYR A 124 18.70 -10.33 18.02
N ILE A 125 19.90 -9.93 18.48
CA ILE A 125 20.68 -8.84 17.88
C ILE A 125 20.84 -9.02 16.36
N GLY A 126 21.24 -10.22 15.93
CA GLY A 126 21.44 -10.53 14.51
C GLY A 126 20.16 -10.41 13.68
N ALA A 127 19.04 -10.89 14.22
CA ALA A 127 17.74 -10.82 13.54
C ALA A 127 17.23 -9.38 13.41
N VAL A 128 17.39 -8.56 14.45
CA VAL A 128 17.01 -7.14 14.43
C VAL A 128 17.93 -6.35 13.48
N MET A 129 19.23 -6.61 13.52
CA MET A 129 20.21 -5.98 12.63
C MET A 129 19.87 -6.24 11.16
N SER A 130 19.65 -7.52 10.80
CA SER A 130 19.29 -7.90 9.44
C SER A 130 17.99 -7.21 9.00
N LEU A 131 16.93 -7.27 9.83
CA LEU A 131 15.65 -6.65 9.51
C LEU A 131 15.77 -5.13 9.26
N ALA A 132 16.55 -4.43 10.08
CA ALA A 132 16.74 -2.98 9.93
C ALA A 132 17.52 -2.65 8.65
N ILE A 133 18.60 -3.39 8.35
CA ILE A 133 19.42 -3.19 7.15
C ILE A 133 18.60 -3.47 5.88
N ASP A 134 17.83 -4.54 5.86
CA ASP A 134 16.96 -4.91 4.73
C ASP A 134 15.90 -3.82 4.43
N ARG A 135 15.60 -2.98 5.42
CA ARG A 135 14.68 -1.83 5.34
C ARG A 135 15.40 -0.49 5.29
N ARG A 136 16.58 -0.44 4.70
CA ARG A 136 17.37 0.77 4.51
C ARG A 136 17.81 1.45 5.81
N GLY A 137 17.78 0.72 6.93
CA GLY A 137 18.24 1.20 8.23
C GLY A 137 19.76 1.30 8.28
N ILE A 138 20.25 2.40 8.84
CA ILE A 138 21.67 2.64 9.10
C ILE A 138 21.91 2.43 10.60
N TYR A 139 22.70 1.43 10.94
CA TYR A 139 23.10 1.19 12.32
C TYR A 139 23.90 2.38 12.89
N LYS A 140 23.58 2.80 14.11
CA LYS A 140 24.25 3.91 14.81
C LYS A 140 24.93 3.49 16.08
N ASP A 141 24.22 2.84 16.98
CA ASP A 141 24.69 2.57 18.33
C ASP A 141 24.00 1.36 18.92
N MET A 142 24.70 0.72 19.87
CA MET A 142 24.15 -0.37 20.66
C MET A 142 24.68 -0.26 22.10
N SER A 143 23.78 -0.34 23.07
CA SER A 143 24.09 -0.32 24.48
C SER A 143 23.42 -1.48 25.23
N PHE A 144 24.18 -2.16 26.07
CA PHE A 144 23.64 -3.22 26.93
C PHE A 144 23.06 -2.61 28.21
N LEU A 145 21.76 -2.79 28.41
CA LEU A 145 21.08 -2.41 29.65
C LEU A 145 21.31 -3.47 30.74
N SER A 146 21.48 -4.71 30.33
CA SER A 146 21.91 -5.85 31.16
C SER A 146 22.60 -6.87 30.25
N PRO A 147 23.24 -7.94 30.79
CA PRO A 147 23.83 -9.00 29.96
C PRO A 147 22.85 -9.66 28.96
N GLN A 148 21.56 -9.59 29.26
CA GLN A 148 20.50 -10.23 28.50
C GLN A 148 19.65 -9.25 27.66
N ARG A 149 19.79 -7.95 27.83
CA ARG A 149 18.99 -6.92 27.15
C ARG A 149 19.87 -5.86 26.51
N VAL A 150 19.56 -5.59 25.25
CA VAL A 150 20.27 -4.62 24.43
C VAL A 150 19.32 -3.57 23.87
N ASN A 151 19.80 -2.35 23.82
CA ASN A 151 19.15 -1.23 23.15
C ASN A 151 19.95 -0.92 21.88
N MET A 152 19.29 -1.02 20.71
CA MET A 152 19.89 -0.79 19.41
C MET A 152 19.29 0.44 18.77
N LYS A 153 20.13 1.30 18.18
CA LYS A 153 19.69 2.54 17.51
C LYS A 153 20.02 2.51 16.03
N PHE A 154 19.04 2.89 15.22
CA PHE A 154 19.14 2.98 13.77
C PHE A 154 18.61 4.33 13.31
N GLU A 155 19.10 4.80 12.17
CA GLU A 155 18.41 5.82 11.36
C GLU A 155 17.80 5.12 10.16
N MET A 156 16.51 5.32 9.93
CA MET A 156 15.82 4.70 8.79
C MET A 156 14.64 5.55 8.30
N PRO A 157 14.24 5.37 7.04
CA PRO A 157 13.07 6.06 6.53
C PRO A 157 11.80 5.63 7.26
N LEU A 158 10.97 6.61 7.67
CA LEU A 158 9.71 6.33 8.34
C LEU A 158 8.79 5.44 7.49
N ALA A 159 8.78 5.65 6.18
CA ALA A 159 7.98 4.83 5.27
C ALA A 159 8.30 3.32 5.37
N GLU A 160 9.54 2.94 5.63
CA GLU A 160 9.94 1.53 5.75
C GLU A 160 9.45 0.89 7.06
N ILE A 161 9.12 1.70 8.08
CA ILE A 161 8.53 1.23 9.34
C ILE A 161 7.03 0.97 9.17
N LEU A 162 6.35 1.75 8.30
CA LEU A 162 4.91 1.64 8.09
C LEU A 162 4.49 0.34 7.41
N TYR A 163 5.40 -0.32 6.68
CA TYR A 163 5.15 -1.58 6.01
C TYR A 163 5.65 -2.74 6.85
N ASP A 164 4.78 -3.50 7.48
CA ASP A 164 5.02 -4.78 8.16
C ASP A 164 6.29 -4.90 9.07
N PHE A 165 7.03 -3.80 9.27
CA PHE A 165 8.27 -3.82 10.06
C PHE A 165 8.03 -4.26 11.51
N PHE A 166 6.98 -3.73 12.14
CA PHE A 166 6.62 -4.06 13.51
C PHE A 166 6.26 -5.54 13.66
N ASP A 167 5.45 -6.06 12.75
CA ASP A 167 5.02 -7.46 12.75
C ASP A 167 6.20 -8.40 12.56
N LYS A 168 7.11 -8.06 11.63
CA LYS A 168 8.35 -8.81 11.41
C LYS A 168 9.30 -8.72 12.60
N LEU A 169 9.42 -7.56 13.23
CA LEU A 169 10.21 -7.39 14.44
C LEU A 169 9.67 -8.33 15.55
N LYS A 170 8.35 -8.33 15.75
CA LYS A 170 7.70 -9.21 16.74
C LYS A 170 7.87 -10.69 16.39
N SER A 171 7.64 -11.06 15.15
CA SER A 171 7.80 -12.45 14.69
C SER A 171 9.23 -12.95 14.86
N LYS A 172 10.24 -12.19 14.38
CA LYS A 172 11.65 -12.55 14.47
C LYS A 172 12.20 -12.59 15.90
N THR A 173 11.56 -11.92 16.85
CA THR A 173 11.98 -11.84 18.25
C THR A 173 11.01 -12.55 19.20
N ARG A 174 10.10 -13.40 18.69
CA ARG A 174 9.08 -14.10 19.48
C ARG A 174 8.25 -13.17 20.39
N GLY A 175 8.02 -11.95 19.93
CA GLY A 175 7.27 -10.94 20.66
C GLY A 175 8.06 -10.15 21.72
N TYR A 176 9.33 -10.46 21.94
CA TYR A 176 10.12 -9.83 23.01
C TYR A 176 10.63 -8.44 22.68
N ALA A 177 10.85 -8.10 21.41
CA ALA A 177 11.32 -6.77 21.06
C ALA A 177 10.23 -5.71 21.20
N SER A 178 10.63 -4.54 21.65
CA SER A 178 9.85 -3.31 21.57
C SER A 178 10.62 -2.27 20.78
N MET A 179 9.89 -1.35 20.15
CA MET A 179 10.48 -0.27 19.40
C MET A 179 9.81 1.06 19.71
N ASP A 180 10.58 2.12 19.55
CA ASP A 180 10.14 3.51 19.55
C ASP A 180 10.89 4.27 18.47
N TYR A 181 10.31 5.34 17.93
CA TYR A 181 10.95 6.15 16.91
C TYR A 181 10.63 7.63 17.08
N GLU A 182 11.59 8.47 16.72
CA GLU A 182 11.48 9.92 16.72
C GLU A 182 11.94 10.49 15.37
N LEU A 183 11.23 11.50 14.87
CA LEU A 183 11.62 12.19 13.65
C LEU A 183 12.94 12.94 13.85
N LEU A 184 13.90 12.73 12.94
CA LEU A 184 15.17 13.42 12.92
C LEU A 184 15.17 14.57 11.91
N GLU A 185 15.08 14.23 10.64
CA GLU A 185 15.26 15.16 9.53
C GLU A 185 14.58 14.64 8.26
N TYR A 186 14.52 15.46 7.24
CA TYR A 186 14.21 15.04 5.87
C TYR A 186 15.50 14.82 5.10
N ARG A 187 15.60 13.71 4.39
CA ARG A 187 16.80 13.36 3.61
C ARG A 187 16.42 13.02 2.18
N PRO A 188 17.12 13.58 1.19
CA PRO A 188 16.92 13.23 -0.22
C PRO A 188 17.09 11.75 -0.48
N ALA A 189 16.22 11.18 -1.31
CA ALA A 189 16.29 9.78 -1.71
C ALA A 189 15.77 9.58 -3.14
N ARG A 190 16.19 8.47 -3.77
CA ARG A 190 15.71 8.08 -5.10
C ARG A 190 14.34 7.41 -5.00
N LEU A 191 13.31 8.21 -4.90
CA LEU A 191 11.94 7.77 -4.75
C LEU A 191 11.20 7.86 -6.08
N VAL A 192 10.28 6.92 -6.30
CA VAL A 192 9.43 6.85 -7.48
C VAL A 192 8.01 6.50 -7.07
N LYS A 193 7.04 6.96 -7.86
CA LYS A 193 5.65 6.54 -7.74
C LYS A 193 5.47 5.19 -8.38
N LEU A 194 4.97 4.23 -7.61
CA LEU A 194 4.55 2.92 -8.07
C LEU A 194 3.03 2.95 -8.27
N ASP A 195 2.60 2.91 -9.52
CA ASP A 195 1.20 2.85 -9.89
C ASP A 195 0.76 1.40 -10.13
N VAL A 196 -0.49 1.11 -9.78
CA VAL A 196 -1.13 -0.17 -10.06
C VAL A 196 -2.23 0.03 -11.09
N LEU A 197 -2.23 -0.83 -12.12
CA LEU A 197 -3.26 -0.83 -13.15
C LEU A 197 -3.98 -2.19 -13.13
N VAL A 198 -5.31 -2.15 -13.11
CA VAL A 198 -6.16 -3.33 -13.25
C VAL A 198 -7.00 -3.16 -14.52
N ASN A 199 -6.91 -4.14 -15.41
CA ASN A 199 -7.53 -4.06 -16.74
C ASN A 199 -7.15 -2.78 -17.51
N GLU A 200 -5.86 -2.38 -17.41
CA GLU A 200 -5.29 -1.19 -18.04
C GLU A 200 -5.78 0.16 -17.44
N ARG A 201 -6.56 0.13 -16.38
CA ARG A 201 -7.04 1.33 -15.66
C ARG A 201 -6.23 1.53 -14.38
N PRO A 202 -5.70 2.73 -14.15
CA PRO A 202 -4.98 3.03 -12.92
C PRO A 202 -5.93 3.01 -11.73
N LEU A 203 -5.45 2.45 -10.62
CA LEU A 203 -6.10 2.48 -9.31
C LEU A 203 -5.28 3.38 -8.39
N ASP A 204 -5.71 4.62 -8.26
CA ASP A 204 -5.08 5.66 -7.44
C ASP A 204 -4.93 5.24 -5.97
N ALA A 205 -5.93 4.57 -5.41
CA ALA A 205 -5.92 4.08 -4.04
C ALA A 205 -4.85 3.02 -3.74
N LEU A 206 -4.25 2.40 -4.77
CA LEU A 206 -3.16 1.43 -4.65
C LEU A 206 -1.78 2.02 -5.02
N SER A 207 -1.72 3.29 -5.41
CA SER A 207 -0.46 3.96 -5.69
C SER A 207 0.34 4.18 -4.41
N SER A 208 1.66 4.07 -4.51
CA SER A 208 2.58 4.29 -3.39
C SER A 208 3.88 4.95 -3.86
N ILE A 209 4.56 5.65 -2.94
CA ILE A 209 5.90 6.18 -3.19
C ILE A 209 6.89 5.21 -2.56
N VAL A 210 7.82 4.71 -3.36
CA VAL A 210 8.78 3.68 -2.96
C VAL A 210 10.19 4.04 -3.43
N HIS A 211 11.20 3.46 -2.80
CA HIS A 211 12.57 3.60 -3.27
C HIS A 211 12.76 2.89 -4.62
N MET A 212 13.49 3.52 -5.54
CA MET A 212 13.66 3.03 -6.92
C MET A 212 14.20 1.59 -6.97
N GLU A 213 15.16 1.25 -6.12
CA GLU A 213 15.76 -0.09 -6.07
C GLU A 213 14.77 -1.18 -5.61
N SER A 214 13.83 -0.83 -4.74
CA SER A 214 12.80 -1.76 -4.25
C SER A 214 11.54 -1.81 -5.13
N ALA A 215 11.37 -0.85 -6.04
CA ALA A 215 10.15 -0.69 -6.83
C ALA A 215 9.77 -1.95 -7.62
N GLN A 216 10.75 -2.61 -8.27
CA GLN A 216 10.49 -3.81 -9.07
C GLN A 216 10.04 -4.98 -8.20
N ASN A 217 10.72 -5.22 -7.06
CA ASN A 217 10.35 -6.31 -6.15
C ASN A 217 8.98 -6.06 -5.51
N ARG A 218 8.75 -4.85 -4.99
CA ARG A 218 7.44 -4.46 -4.43
C ARG A 218 6.32 -4.56 -5.46
N GLY A 219 6.56 -4.07 -6.68
CA GLY A 219 5.60 -4.17 -7.78
C GLY A 219 5.25 -5.62 -8.13
N ARG A 220 6.26 -6.52 -8.17
CA ARG A 220 6.06 -7.94 -8.43
C ARG A 220 5.20 -8.60 -7.35
N ILE A 221 5.55 -8.40 -6.08
CA ILE A 221 4.81 -8.95 -4.93
C ILE A 221 3.37 -8.46 -4.94
N LEU A 222 3.18 -7.16 -5.16
CA LEU A 222 1.85 -6.56 -5.17
C LEU A 222 0.95 -7.13 -6.28
N VAL A 223 1.45 -7.25 -7.52
CA VAL A 223 0.64 -7.82 -8.61
C VAL A 223 0.35 -9.30 -8.40
N GLN A 224 1.25 -10.06 -7.76
CA GLN A 224 1.03 -11.46 -7.40
C GLN A 224 -0.07 -11.59 -6.34
N LYS A 225 -0.07 -10.75 -5.30
CA LYS A 225 -1.12 -10.71 -4.27
C LYS A 225 -2.47 -10.32 -4.88
N LEU A 226 -2.50 -9.25 -5.66
CA LEU A 226 -3.72 -8.81 -6.34
C LEU A 226 -4.30 -9.88 -7.27
N ARG A 227 -3.44 -10.63 -7.96
CA ARG A 227 -3.89 -11.78 -8.77
C ARG A 227 -4.60 -12.86 -7.96
N LYS A 228 -4.18 -13.09 -6.70
CA LYS A 228 -4.83 -14.07 -5.81
C LYS A 228 -6.18 -13.54 -5.29
N ILE A 229 -6.26 -12.25 -5.00
CA ILE A 229 -7.41 -11.59 -4.37
C ILE A 229 -8.51 -11.25 -5.37
N ILE A 230 -8.14 -10.71 -6.55
CA ILE A 230 -9.12 -10.28 -7.56
C ILE A 230 -9.86 -11.51 -8.13
N PRO A 231 -11.19 -11.55 -8.06
CA PRO A 231 -11.97 -12.69 -8.54
C PRO A 231 -11.87 -12.84 -10.04
N ARG A 232 -11.91 -14.09 -10.49
CA ARG A 232 -11.91 -14.39 -11.93
C ARG A 232 -13.17 -13.87 -12.61
N GLN A 233 -12.97 -13.14 -13.70
CA GLN A 233 -14.03 -12.62 -14.54
C GLN A 233 -14.24 -13.52 -15.77
N MET A 234 -15.21 -13.18 -16.63
CA MET A 234 -15.44 -13.89 -17.90
C MET A 234 -14.37 -13.57 -18.96
N PHE A 235 -13.43 -12.70 -18.64
CA PHE A 235 -12.29 -12.31 -19.49
C PHE A 235 -11.01 -12.26 -18.66
N ASP A 236 -9.86 -12.29 -19.32
CA ASP A 236 -8.55 -12.17 -18.65
C ASP A 236 -8.35 -10.75 -18.17
N VAL A 237 -8.01 -10.59 -16.88
CA VAL A 237 -7.75 -9.30 -16.25
C VAL A 237 -6.24 -9.14 -16.03
N PRO A 238 -5.56 -8.28 -16.80
CA PRO A 238 -4.17 -7.94 -16.53
C PRO A 238 -4.09 -7.04 -15.30
N VAL A 239 -3.18 -7.39 -14.39
CA VAL A 239 -2.79 -6.59 -13.21
C VAL A 239 -1.35 -6.19 -13.41
N GLN A 240 -1.06 -4.91 -13.39
CA GLN A 240 0.25 -4.36 -13.71
C GLN A 240 0.72 -3.40 -12.63
N ALA A 241 2.02 -3.39 -12.37
CA ALA A 241 2.69 -2.36 -11.61
C ALA A 241 3.58 -1.55 -12.56
N ALA A 242 3.53 -0.23 -12.46
CA ALA A 242 4.26 0.65 -13.35
C ALA A 242 4.95 1.80 -12.59
N VAL A 243 6.07 2.26 -13.12
CA VAL A 243 6.75 3.49 -12.70
C VAL A 243 6.75 4.43 -13.90
N GLY A 244 6.00 5.53 -13.79
CA GLY A 244 5.72 6.39 -14.93
C GLY A 244 5.01 5.61 -16.05
N SER A 245 5.56 5.65 -17.27
CA SER A 245 5.03 4.91 -18.41
C SER A 245 5.51 3.46 -18.51
N LYS A 246 6.49 3.06 -17.68
CA LYS A 246 7.12 1.73 -17.77
C LYS A 246 6.44 0.73 -16.87
N VAL A 247 5.85 -0.31 -17.44
CA VAL A 247 5.37 -1.48 -16.69
C VAL A 247 6.57 -2.30 -16.22
N ILE A 248 6.69 -2.49 -14.89
CA ILE A 248 7.81 -3.19 -14.25
C ILE A 248 7.43 -4.59 -13.76
N ALA A 249 6.14 -4.85 -13.55
CA ALA A 249 5.61 -6.17 -13.19
C ALA A 249 4.23 -6.37 -13.76
N ARG A 250 3.89 -7.61 -14.12
CA ARG A 250 2.59 -7.96 -14.69
C ARG A 250 2.20 -9.37 -14.31
N GLU A 251 0.95 -9.51 -13.87
CA GLU A 251 0.26 -10.77 -13.66
C GLU A 251 -1.08 -10.75 -14.40
N THR A 252 -1.70 -11.91 -14.58
CA THR A 252 -3.00 -11.99 -15.23
C THR A 252 -3.93 -12.92 -14.46
N VAL A 253 -5.07 -12.37 -14.02
CA VAL A 253 -6.18 -13.16 -13.49
C VAL A 253 -6.87 -13.83 -14.68
N LYS A 254 -6.73 -15.14 -14.79
CA LYS A 254 -7.28 -15.90 -15.93
C LYS A 254 -8.80 -15.92 -15.92
N ALA A 255 -9.40 -15.77 -17.10
CA ALA A 255 -10.84 -15.86 -17.27
C ALA A 255 -11.41 -17.18 -16.77
N LEU A 256 -12.65 -17.13 -16.31
CA LEU A 256 -13.47 -18.33 -16.16
C LEU A 256 -13.64 -18.98 -17.53
N ARG A 257 -13.24 -20.25 -17.65
CA ARG A 257 -13.40 -21.00 -18.91
C ARG A 257 -14.69 -21.80 -18.83
N LYS A 258 -15.62 -21.49 -19.74
CA LYS A 258 -16.71 -22.39 -20.07
C LYS A 258 -16.17 -23.38 -21.08
N ASP A 259 -16.27 -24.69 -20.79
CA ASP A 259 -15.90 -25.71 -21.77
C ASP A 259 -16.95 -25.78 -22.88
N VAL A 260 -16.69 -24.97 -23.92
CA VAL A 260 -17.59 -24.91 -25.10
C VAL A 260 -17.45 -26.13 -25.98
N LEU A 261 -16.44 -26.99 -25.74
CA LEU A 261 -16.17 -28.20 -26.52
C LEU A 261 -16.76 -29.45 -25.86
N ALA A 262 -17.20 -29.40 -24.60
CA ALA A 262 -17.75 -30.54 -23.89
C ALA A 262 -18.92 -31.25 -24.60
N LYS A 263 -19.67 -30.53 -25.41
CA LYS A 263 -20.79 -31.07 -26.25
C LYS A 263 -20.40 -31.42 -27.67
N CYS A 264 -19.13 -31.27 -28.04
CA CYS A 264 -18.66 -31.58 -29.40
C CYS A 264 -18.16 -33.04 -29.46
N TYR A 265 -19.09 -33.98 -29.63
CA TYR A 265 -18.78 -35.36 -29.99
C TYR A 265 -18.41 -35.41 -31.47
N GLY A 266 -17.20 -35.89 -31.78
CA GLY A 266 -16.71 -36.09 -33.13
C GLY A 266 -15.62 -35.15 -33.60
N GLY A 267 -14.89 -35.55 -34.64
CA GLY A 267 -13.62 -34.96 -35.06
C GLY A 267 -13.72 -33.70 -35.94
N ASP A 268 -14.83 -32.95 -35.93
CA ASP A 268 -14.93 -31.71 -36.73
C ASP A 268 -14.08 -30.58 -36.16
N ILE A 269 -12.85 -30.51 -36.65
CA ILE A 269 -11.84 -29.52 -36.29
C ILE A 269 -12.31 -28.10 -36.64
N SER A 270 -13.02 -27.92 -37.74
CA SER A 270 -13.51 -26.63 -38.21
C SER A 270 -14.56 -26.06 -37.25
N ARG A 271 -15.47 -26.87 -36.77
CA ARG A 271 -16.51 -26.49 -35.80
C ARG A 271 -15.90 -26.12 -34.43
N LYS A 272 -14.92 -26.93 -33.98
CA LYS A 272 -14.18 -26.65 -32.72
C LYS A 272 -13.46 -25.32 -32.82
N ARG A 273 -12.78 -25.04 -33.94
CA ARG A 273 -12.06 -23.77 -34.15
C ARG A 273 -13.02 -22.58 -34.17
N LYS A 274 -14.15 -22.64 -34.87
CA LYS A 274 -15.17 -21.58 -34.89
C LYS A 274 -15.76 -21.30 -33.51
N LEU A 275 -16.01 -22.33 -32.69
CA LEU A 275 -16.50 -22.14 -31.30
C LEU A 275 -15.46 -21.45 -30.41
N LEU A 276 -14.20 -21.81 -30.54
CA LEU A 276 -13.11 -21.16 -29.81
C LEU A 276 -12.90 -19.71 -30.25
N GLU A 277 -13.01 -19.42 -31.56
CA GLU A 277 -12.93 -18.05 -32.08
C GLU A 277 -14.08 -17.18 -31.59
N LYS A 278 -15.33 -17.68 -31.63
CA LYS A 278 -16.49 -16.98 -31.05
C LYS A 278 -16.34 -16.74 -29.53
N GLN A 279 -15.79 -17.70 -28.80
CA GLN A 279 -15.51 -17.51 -27.37
C GLN A 279 -14.47 -16.41 -27.13
N LYS A 280 -13.41 -16.38 -27.95
CA LYS A 280 -12.36 -15.36 -27.91
C LYS A 280 -12.90 -13.95 -28.22
N GLU A 281 -13.75 -13.85 -29.25
CA GLU A 281 -14.43 -12.58 -29.60
C GLU A 281 -15.38 -12.10 -28.51
N GLY A 282 -16.19 -13.01 -27.94
CA GLY A 282 -17.08 -12.71 -26.82
C GLY A 282 -16.33 -12.17 -25.61
N LYS A 283 -15.20 -12.80 -25.25
CA LYS A 283 -14.32 -12.34 -24.17
C LYS A 283 -13.73 -10.96 -24.46
N LYS A 284 -13.33 -10.68 -25.70
CA LYS A 284 -12.80 -9.37 -26.08
C LYS A 284 -13.85 -8.27 -25.94
N ARG A 285 -15.11 -8.54 -26.33
CA ARG A 285 -16.23 -7.60 -26.16
C ARG A 285 -16.54 -7.37 -24.67
N MET A 286 -16.57 -8.42 -23.86
CA MET A 286 -16.80 -8.32 -22.42
C MET A 286 -15.71 -7.50 -21.74
N LYS A 287 -14.43 -7.66 -22.13
CA LYS A 287 -13.33 -6.85 -21.62
C LYS A 287 -13.52 -5.35 -21.91
N GLN A 288 -14.09 -4.99 -23.05
CA GLN A 288 -14.33 -3.59 -23.42
C GLN A 288 -15.46 -2.92 -22.62
N VAL A 289 -16.43 -3.70 -22.15
CA VAL A 289 -17.65 -3.21 -21.47
C VAL A 289 -17.61 -3.45 -19.95
N GLY A 290 -16.87 -4.47 -19.49
CA GLY A 290 -16.89 -4.92 -18.10
C GLY A 290 -16.03 -4.06 -17.18
N ALA A 291 -16.62 -3.56 -16.09
CA ALA A 291 -15.87 -3.10 -14.93
C ALA A 291 -15.35 -4.32 -14.15
N VAL A 292 -14.11 -4.25 -13.66
CA VAL A 292 -13.55 -5.27 -12.77
C VAL A 292 -13.87 -4.84 -11.34
N GLU A 293 -14.52 -5.73 -10.60
CA GLU A 293 -14.78 -5.54 -9.18
C GLU A 293 -13.50 -5.78 -8.39
N ILE A 294 -13.11 -4.79 -7.58
CA ILE A 294 -11.91 -4.85 -6.74
C ILE A 294 -12.36 -5.10 -5.31
N PRO A 295 -12.04 -6.26 -4.72
CA PRO A 295 -12.36 -6.56 -3.33
C PRO A 295 -11.66 -5.60 -2.37
N GLN A 296 -12.24 -5.39 -1.19
CA GLN A 296 -11.70 -4.52 -0.15
C GLN A 296 -10.29 -4.95 0.30
N GLU A 297 -10.05 -6.25 0.39
CA GLU A 297 -8.75 -6.82 0.78
C GLU A 297 -7.61 -6.42 -0.17
N ALA A 298 -7.93 -6.09 -1.42
CA ALA A 298 -6.93 -5.66 -2.40
C ALA A 298 -6.23 -4.36 -1.98
N PHE A 299 -6.94 -3.45 -1.30
CA PHE A 299 -6.38 -2.17 -0.85
C PHE A 299 -5.40 -2.36 0.32
N MET A 300 -5.55 -3.43 1.09
CA MET A 300 -4.62 -3.79 2.17
C MET A 300 -3.38 -4.54 1.65
N ALA A 301 -3.42 -5.09 0.44
CA ALA A 301 -2.30 -5.84 -0.13
C ALA A 301 -1.02 -5.00 -0.30
N VAL A 302 -1.15 -3.67 -0.41
CA VAL A 302 -0.02 -2.74 -0.52
C VAL A 302 0.84 -2.72 0.76
N LEU A 303 0.24 -3.02 1.91
CA LEU A 303 0.92 -2.99 3.22
C LEU A 303 1.95 -4.11 3.40
N SER A 304 1.80 -5.21 2.68
CA SER A 304 2.72 -6.34 2.80
C SER A 304 3.86 -6.20 1.79
N ALA A 305 5.09 -6.13 2.26
CA ALA A 305 6.27 -5.97 1.42
C ALA A 305 6.85 -7.29 0.90
N GLU A 306 6.35 -8.44 1.36
CA GLU A 306 6.85 -9.78 0.99
C GLU A 306 5.72 -10.70 0.52
N GLU A 307 6.09 -11.73 -0.22
CA GLU A 307 5.18 -12.84 -0.54
C GLU A 307 4.78 -13.53 0.77
N ASP A 308 3.49 -13.85 0.92
CA ASP A 308 3.06 -14.73 1.98
C ASP A 308 3.71 -16.08 1.72
N GLU A 309 4.59 -16.55 2.61
CA GLU A 309 5.10 -17.92 2.58
C GLU A 309 3.91 -18.86 2.76
N GLU A 310 3.65 -19.69 1.74
CA GLU A 310 2.66 -20.77 1.80
C GLU A 310 3.09 -21.90 2.72
#